data_703c14dc89187c67f985c927d220a397
#
_entry.id   703c14dc89187c67f985c927d220a397
#
_cell.length_a   1.000
_cell.length_b   1.000
_cell.length_c   1.000
_cell.angle_alpha   90.00
_cell.angle_beta   90.00
_cell.angle_gamma   90.00
#
_symmetry.space_group_name_H-M   'P 1'
#
loop_
_entity.id
_entity.type
_entity.pdbx_description
1 polymer ?
#
loop_
_entity_poly.entity_id
_entity_poly.type
_entity_poly.pdbx_seq_one_letter_code
_entity_poly.pdbx_strand_id
1 'polypeptide(L)'
;MFYEIYQIKINKEVRDYVNSNDRGHKGAEEKFPIYEAHMRNSLSFRKDGFRPDDFAHYTKVCKVTENAGLMRGQMEEYLVNDLEEVFKILNGYYYDEETEEDIVFDKHVLDYKWKTITRKDGEVITYRDMHSLSVGDIVAERTIHGTKFFQVADMGFKEVFPSESSLLMKEVKQAS
;
A
#
# COMPACT_ATOMS: atom_id res chain seq x y z
N MET A 1 -5.59 0.87 -18.40
CA MET A 1 -5.99 0.90 -16.98
C MET A 1 -4.73 0.81 -16.12
N PHE A 2 -4.71 1.33 -14.90
CA PHE A 2 -3.64 1.15 -13.94
C PHE A 2 -4.17 1.28 -12.52
N TYR A 3 -3.40 0.77 -11.55
CA TYR A 3 -3.74 0.79 -10.15
C TYR A 3 -2.71 1.60 -9.36
N GLU A 4 -3.16 2.42 -8.43
CA GLU A 4 -2.29 3.10 -7.46
C GLU A 4 -2.49 2.48 -6.08
N ILE A 5 -1.38 2.18 -5.41
CA ILE A 5 -1.40 1.52 -4.11
C ILE A 5 -1.12 2.54 -3.02
N TYR A 6 -1.95 2.53 -2.00
CA TYR A 6 -1.87 3.44 -0.88
C TYR A 6 -1.78 2.69 0.44
N GLN A 7 -0.80 3.05 1.27
CA GLN A 7 -0.53 2.45 2.57
C GLN A 7 -0.43 3.52 3.66
N ILE A 8 -0.83 3.20 4.89
CA ILE A 8 -0.58 4.08 6.05
C ILE A 8 0.83 3.81 6.56
N LYS A 9 1.71 4.80 6.46
CA LYS A 9 3.10 4.73 6.93
C LYS A 9 3.23 5.33 8.31
N ILE A 10 3.43 4.49 9.31
CA ILE A 10 3.68 4.92 10.67
C ILE A 10 5.11 5.46 10.79
N ASN A 11 5.24 6.73 11.15
CA ASN A 11 6.52 7.41 11.29
C ASN A 11 7.27 6.99 12.57
N LYS A 12 8.54 7.45 12.70
CA LYS A 12 9.40 7.10 13.82
C LYS A 12 8.84 7.60 15.16
N GLU A 13 8.30 8.83 15.20
CA GLU A 13 7.73 9.43 16.40
C GLU A 13 6.62 8.55 17.01
N VAL A 14 5.68 8.11 16.19
CA VAL A 14 4.57 7.25 16.64
C VAL A 14 5.09 5.90 17.11
N ARG A 15 6.03 5.29 16.38
CA ARG A 15 6.63 4.01 16.79
C ARG A 15 7.38 4.11 18.12
N ASP A 16 8.17 5.16 18.29
CA ASP A 16 8.90 5.40 19.53
C ASP A 16 7.93 5.61 20.71
N TYR A 17 6.84 6.33 20.49
CA TYR A 17 5.79 6.51 21.49
C TYR A 17 5.15 5.20 21.92
N VAL A 18 4.76 4.35 20.96
CA VAL A 18 4.17 3.02 21.24
C VAL A 18 5.13 2.17 22.06
N ASN A 19 6.42 2.17 21.72
CA ASN A 19 7.42 1.32 22.34
C ASN A 19 7.92 1.82 23.71
N SER A 20 7.81 3.11 24.00
CA SER A 20 8.35 3.74 25.21
C SER A 20 7.31 4.18 26.24
N ASN A 21 6.01 4.00 25.93
CA ASN A 21 4.93 4.49 26.77
C ASN A 21 4.15 3.32 27.38
N ASP A 22 3.88 3.39 28.70
CA ASP A 22 3.12 2.37 29.44
C ASP A 22 1.71 2.15 28.90
N ARG A 23 1.12 3.18 28.28
CA ARG A 23 -0.18 3.06 27.59
C ARG A 23 -0.08 2.45 26.19
N GLY A 24 1.13 2.33 25.64
CA GLY A 24 1.42 1.66 24.38
C GLY A 24 0.48 2.05 23.24
N HIS A 25 -0.12 1.04 22.63
CA HIS A 25 -1.05 1.21 21.50
C HIS A 25 -2.25 2.12 21.80
N LYS A 26 -2.90 1.94 22.95
CA LYS A 26 -4.07 2.74 23.33
C LYS A 26 -3.75 4.22 23.45
N GLY A 27 -2.64 4.56 24.07
CA GLY A 27 -2.19 5.96 24.18
C GLY A 27 -1.80 6.55 22.82
N ALA A 28 -1.25 5.74 21.93
CA ALA A 28 -0.93 6.18 20.58
C ALA A 28 -2.19 6.45 19.73
N GLU A 29 -3.23 5.62 19.83
CA GLU A 29 -4.51 5.84 19.17
C GLU A 29 -5.16 7.16 19.61
N GLU A 30 -5.10 7.48 20.90
CA GLU A 30 -5.67 8.73 21.43
C GLU A 30 -4.89 9.99 20.99
N LYS A 31 -3.57 9.85 20.79
CA LYS A 31 -2.68 10.98 20.52
C LYS A 31 -2.45 11.23 19.03
N PHE A 32 -2.42 10.19 18.21
CA PHE A 32 -2.02 10.26 16.80
C PHE A 32 -3.15 9.78 15.87
N PRO A 33 -3.86 10.69 15.18
CA PRO A 33 -4.94 10.30 14.26
C PRO A 33 -4.50 9.32 13.16
N ILE A 34 -3.26 9.43 12.67
CA ILE A 34 -2.71 8.48 11.72
C ILE A 34 -2.61 7.06 12.29
N TYR A 35 -2.29 6.94 13.58
CA TYR A 35 -2.20 5.64 14.25
C TYR A 35 -3.58 5.06 14.54
N GLU A 36 -4.54 5.89 14.95
CA GLU A 36 -5.93 5.49 15.10
C GLU A 36 -6.50 4.96 13.76
N ALA A 37 -6.29 5.70 12.66
CA ALA A 37 -6.69 5.26 11.33
C ALA A 37 -6.03 3.94 10.92
N HIS A 38 -4.72 3.79 11.18
CA HIS A 38 -3.97 2.55 10.92
C HIS A 38 -4.58 1.36 11.68
N MET A 39 -4.75 1.49 12.99
CA MET A 39 -5.28 0.41 13.84
C MET A 39 -6.73 0.05 13.47
N ARG A 40 -7.55 1.03 13.12
CA ARG A 40 -8.93 0.80 12.67
C ARG A 40 -9.00 0.04 11.37
N ASN A 41 -8.16 0.39 10.39
CA ASN A 41 -8.21 -0.17 9.04
C ASN A 41 -7.47 -1.52 8.91
N SER A 42 -6.38 -1.74 9.66
CA SER A 42 -5.56 -2.96 9.55
C SER A 42 -6.01 -4.10 10.48
N LEU A 43 -6.97 -3.86 11.38
CA LEU A 43 -7.49 -4.88 12.28
C LEU A 43 -8.91 -5.27 11.88
N SER A 44 -9.03 -6.43 11.27
CA SER A 44 -10.29 -6.98 10.74
C SER A 44 -11.41 -7.10 11.77
N PHE A 45 -11.08 -7.30 13.05
CA PHE A 45 -12.07 -7.41 14.12
C PHE A 45 -12.67 -6.06 14.54
N ARG A 46 -12.14 -4.92 14.06
CA ARG A 46 -12.72 -3.60 14.32
C ARG A 46 -13.89 -3.35 13.38
N LYS A 47 -15.08 -3.21 13.98
CA LYS A 47 -16.34 -3.04 13.22
C LYS A 47 -16.46 -1.70 12.49
N ASP A 48 -15.67 -0.70 12.89
CA ASP A 48 -15.79 0.67 12.37
C ASP A 48 -15.24 0.82 10.95
N GLY A 49 -14.23 0.04 10.57
CA GLY A 49 -13.65 0.01 9.23
C GLY A 49 -13.15 1.37 8.73
N PHE A 50 -13.05 1.50 7.41
CA PHE A 50 -12.61 2.70 6.73
C PHE A 50 -13.61 3.85 6.91
N ARG A 51 -13.09 5.02 7.32
CA ARG A 51 -13.83 6.28 7.30
C ARG A 51 -13.36 7.14 6.12
N PRO A 52 -14.26 7.90 5.46
CA PRO A 52 -13.89 8.69 4.27
C PRO A 52 -12.68 9.61 4.44
N ASP A 53 -12.51 10.20 5.63
CA ASP A 53 -11.39 11.10 5.93
C ASP A 53 -10.07 10.37 6.25
N ASP A 54 -10.10 9.07 6.52
CA ASP A 54 -8.89 8.27 6.76
C ASP A 54 -7.94 8.31 5.57
N PHE A 55 -8.47 8.49 4.35
CA PHE A 55 -7.65 8.54 3.15
C PHE A 55 -6.57 9.63 3.19
N ALA A 56 -6.78 10.70 3.95
CA ALA A 56 -5.77 11.73 4.18
C ALA A 56 -4.47 11.18 4.80
N HIS A 57 -4.54 10.08 5.56
CA HIS A 57 -3.40 9.43 6.21
C HIS A 57 -2.65 8.42 5.33
N TYR A 58 -3.23 8.02 4.22
CA TYR A 58 -2.59 7.09 3.29
C TYR A 58 -1.53 7.78 2.44
N THR A 59 -0.49 7.04 2.05
CA THR A 59 0.57 7.50 1.15
C THR A 59 0.60 6.59 -0.07
N LYS A 60 0.65 7.15 -1.28
CA LYS A 60 0.89 6.38 -2.49
C LYS A 60 2.29 5.78 -2.41
N VAL A 61 2.39 4.45 -2.56
CA VAL A 61 3.64 3.72 -2.43
C VAL A 61 4.15 3.16 -3.74
N CYS A 62 3.25 2.83 -4.66
CA CYS A 62 3.59 2.40 -6.01
C CYS A 62 2.41 2.53 -6.97
N LYS A 63 2.68 2.21 -8.24
CA LYS A 63 1.71 2.07 -9.32
C LYS A 63 1.87 0.69 -9.96
N VAL A 64 0.76 0.01 -10.22
CA VAL A 64 0.72 -1.25 -10.95
C VAL A 64 0.05 -1.02 -12.31
N THR A 65 0.67 -1.47 -13.39
CA THR A 65 0.18 -1.25 -14.76
C THR A 65 -0.18 -2.56 -15.44
N GLU A 66 -1.19 -2.54 -16.31
CA GLU A 66 -1.61 -3.68 -17.14
C GLU A 66 -0.50 -4.20 -18.06
N ASN A 67 0.30 -3.28 -18.58
CA ASN A 67 1.34 -3.57 -19.56
C ASN A 67 2.63 -2.83 -19.20
N ALA A 68 3.56 -3.49 -18.58
CA ALA A 68 4.93 -3.01 -18.46
C ALA A 68 5.78 -3.51 -19.63
N GLY A 69 5.46 -3.08 -20.86
CA GLY A 69 6.35 -3.22 -22.01
C GLY A 69 6.74 -4.65 -22.43
N LEU A 70 5.92 -5.65 -22.14
CA LEU A 70 6.16 -7.01 -22.57
C LEU A 70 6.04 -7.10 -24.09
N MET A 71 7.13 -7.47 -24.74
CA MET A 71 7.13 -7.79 -26.16
C MET A 71 6.10 -8.90 -26.41
N ARG A 72 5.25 -8.69 -27.41
CA ARG A 72 4.32 -9.70 -27.93
C ARG A 72 5.06 -11.03 -28.08
N GLY A 73 4.62 -12.04 -27.33
CA GLY A 73 5.02 -13.41 -27.57
C GLY A 73 5.48 -14.25 -26.37
N GLN A 74 5.73 -13.67 -25.19
CA GLN A 74 6.26 -14.44 -24.07
C GLN A 74 5.43 -14.47 -22.78
N MET A 75 4.40 -13.63 -22.63
CA MET A 75 3.54 -13.63 -21.42
C MET A 75 2.14 -13.06 -21.69
N GLU A 76 1.36 -13.68 -22.57
CA GLU A 76 -0.07 -13.36 -22.71
C GLU A 76 -0.91 -13.73 -21.47
N GLU A 77 -0.34 -14.45 -20.50
CA GLU A 77 -1.03 -14.95 -19.31
C GLU A 77 -1.04 -13.97 -18.11
N TYR A 78 -0.26 -12.89 -18.16
CA TYR A 78 -0.15 -11.96 -17.02
C TYR A 78 -0.71 -10.57 -17.35
N LEU A 79 -1.96 -10.52 -17.76
CA LEU A 79 -2.71 -9.27 -17.84
C LEU A 79 -3.19 -8.90 -16.44
N VAL A 80 -2.67 -7.81 -15.90
CA VAL A 80 -3.19 -7.23 -14.65
C VAL A 80 -4.53 -6.55 -14.97
N ASN A 81 -5.59 -7.32 -14.98
CA ASN A 81 -6.92 -6.87 -15.35
C ASN A 81 -7.90 -6.80 -14.16
N ASP A 82 -7.48 -7.24 -12.98
CA ASP A 82 -8.29 -7.23 -11.79
C ASP A 82 -7.47 -7.04 -10.49
N LEU A 83 -8.17 -6.90 -9.38
CA LEU A 83 -7.59 -6.66 -8.06
C LEU A 83 -6.87 -7.90 -7.50
N GLU A 84 -7.27 -9.10 -7.88
CA GLU A 84 -6.63 -10.35 -7.45
C GLU A 84 -5.22 -10.46 -8.05
N GLU A 85 -5.04 -10.10 -9.32
CA GLU A 85 -3.71 -10.05 -9.93
C GLU A 85 -2.83 -8.98 -9.29
N VAL A 86 -3.36 -7.80 -8.97
CA VAL A 86 -2.64 -6.78 -8.21
C VAL A 86 -2.16 -7.33 -6.87
N PHE A 87 -3.04 -8.08 -6.17
CA PHE A 87 -2.71 -8.70 -4.89
C PHE A 87 -1.59 -9.74 -5.04
N LYS A 88 -1.66 -10.63 -6.01
CA LYS A 88 -0.65 -11.66 -6.27
C LYS A 88 0.72 -11.04 -6.56
N ILE A 89 0.77 -10.04 -7.45
CA ILE A 89 2.02 -9.35 -7.81
C ILE A 89 2.67 -8.72 -6.57
N LEU A 90 1.90 -7.98 -5.77
CA LEU A 90 2.44 -7.24 -4.63
C LEU A 90 2.77 -8.14 -3.42
N ASN A 91 2.32 -9.39 -3.43
CA ASN A 91 2.62 -10.38 -2.39
C ASN A 91 3.62 -11.47 -2.85
N GLY A 92 4.28 -11.27 -4.00
CA GLY A 92 5.36 -12.14 -4.46
C GLY A 92 4.91 -13.54 -4.90
N TYR A 93 3.66 -13.69 -5.37
CA TYR A 93 3.16 -15.00 -5.85
C TYR A 93 3.82 -15.45 -7.17
N TYR A 94 4.57 -14.58 -7.80
CA TYR A 94 5.31 -14.85 -9.06
C TYR A 94 6.82 -14.90 -8.86
N TYR A 95 7.25 -15.17 -7.62
CA TYR A 95 8.66 -15.36 -7.28
C TYR A 95 9.18 -16.68 -7.85
N ASP A 96 10.29 -16.63 -8.55
CA ASP A 96 11.00 -17.80 -9.09
C ASP A 96 12.07 -18.23 -8.08
N GLU A 97 11.89 -19.39 -7.46
CA GLU A 97 12.83 -19.93 -6.45
C GLU A 97 14.18 -20.34 -7.03
N GLU A 98 14.26 -20.69 -8.35
CA GLU A 98 15.50 -21.12 -8.98
C GLU A 98 16.40 -19.92 -9.32
N THR A 99 15.80 -18.81 -9.75
CA THR A 99 16.53 -17.60 -10.13
C THR A 99 16.59 -16.56 -9.00
N GLU A 100 15.86 -16.77 -7.91
CA GLU A 100 15.67 -15.81 -6.81
C GLU A 100 15.10 -14.44 -7.28
N GLU A 101 14.38 -14.42 -8.40
CA GLU A 101 13.81 -13.22 -9.01
C GLU A 101 12.30 -13.14 -8.84
N ASP A 102 11.80 -11.95 -8.58
CA ASP A 102 10.38 -11.64 -8.66
C ASP A 102 10.07 -11.22 -10.11
N ILE A 103 9.88 -12.21 -10.97
CA ILE A 103 9.84 -12.05 -12.44
C ILE A 103 8.69 -11.17 -12.95
N VAL A 104 7.68 -10.94 -12.14
CA VAL A 104 6.50 -10.12 -12.53
C VAL A 104 6.50 -8.77 -11.85
N PHE A 105 7.00 -8.67 -10.62
CA PHE A 105 6.97 -7.43 -9.86
C PHE A 105 7.64 -6.27 -10.59
N ASP A 106 8.90 -6.43 -10.99
CA ASP A 106 9.68 -5.34 -11.60
C ASP A 106 9.17 -4.92 -12.97
N LYS A 107 8.34 -5.74 -13.62
CA LYS A 107 7.71 -5.43 -14.91
C LYS A 107 6.43 -4.62 -14.78
N HIS A 108 5.68 -4.85 -13.72
CA HIS A 108 4.34 -4.27 -13.53
C HIS A 108 4.28 -3.18 -12.47
N VAL A 109 5.22 -3.16 -11.52
CA VAL A 109 5.23 -2.23 -10.39
C VAL A 109 6.18 -1.08 -10.66
N LEU A 110 5.64 0.14 -10.71
CA LEU A 110 6.35 1.37 -10.99
C LEU A 110 6.23 2.35 -9.82
N ASP A 111 7.04 3.41 -9.86
CA ASP A 111 6.97 4.56 -8.93
C ASP A 111 7.19 4.21 -7.45
N TYR A 112 7.73 3.04 -7.13
CA TYR A 112 8.10 2.72 -5.75
C TYR A 112 9.46 3.30 -5.38
N LYS A 113 9.66 3.53 -4.07
CA LYS A 113 10.90 4.07 -3.53
C LYS A 113 11.72 2.98 -2.86
N TRP A 114 13.03 3.10 -2.95
CA TRP A 114 13.96 2.33 -2.16
C TRP A 114 14.29 3.05 -0.86
N LYS A 115 14.48 2.29 0.20
CA LYS A 115 14.93 2.78 1.50
C LYS A 115 16.12 1.98 1.96
N THR A 116 17.16 2.70 2.41
CA THR A 116 18.39 2.09 2.95
C THR A 116 18.44 2.34 4.45
N ILE A 117 18.76 1.32 5.20
CA ILE A 117 19.03 1.40 6.64
C ILE A 117 20.37 0.75 6.93
N THR A 118 21.08 1.31 7.94
CA THR A 118 22.26 0.66 8.51
C THR A 118 21.87 0.02 9.82
N ARG A 119 22.09 -1.27 9.93
CA ARG A 119 21.86 -2.04 11.17
C ARG A 119 22.93 -1.69 12.22
N LYS A 120 22.68 -2.08 13.48
CA LYS A 120 23.61 -1.84 14.60
C LYS A 120 24.97 -2.53 14.43
N ASP A 121 25.02 -3.62 13.67
CA ASP A 121 26.24 -4.35 13.29
C ASP A 121 26.99 -3.74 12.10
N GLY A 122 26.49 -2.64 11.53
CA GLY A 122 27.07 -1.95 10.39
C GLY A 122 26.60 -2.47 9.03
N GLU A 123 25.78 -3.52 8.99
CA GLU A 123 25.20 -4.02 7.73
C GLU A 123 24.25 -2.99 7.11
N VAL A 124 24.42 -2.73 5.81
CA VAL A 124 23.58 -1.82 5.03
C VAL A 124 22.56 -2.65 4.25
N ILE A 125 21.26 -2.45 4.56
CA ILE A 125 20.17 -3.14 3.88
C ILE A 125 19.38 -2.12 3.09
N THR A 126 19.11 -2.46 1.83
CA THR A 126 18.22 -1.72 0.95
C THR A 126 16.98 -2.54 0.68
N TYR A 127 15.79 -1.94 0.85
CA TYR A 127 14.51 -2.59 0.63
C TYR A 127 13.49 -1.60 0.02
N ARG A 128 12.45 -2.14 -0.59
CA ARG A 128 11.34 -1.32 -1.13
C ARG A 128 10.63 -0.61 0.03
N ASP A 129 10.43 0.72 -0.09
CA ASP A 129 9.73 1.51 0.95
C ASP A 129 8.22 1.30 0.88
N MET A 130 7.81 0.05 0.88
CA MET A 130 6.44 -0.44 0.94
C MET A 130 6.42 -1.84 1.55
N HIS A 131 5.31 -2.23 2.13
CA HIS A 131 5.08 -3.63 2.52
C HIS A 131 4.20 -4.34 1.46
N SER A 132 4.12 -5.66 1.54
CA SER A 132 3.16 -6.46 0.77
C SER A 132 1.74 -5.95 0.97
N LEU A 133 0.89 -6.10 -0.03
CA LEU A 133 -0.49 -5.64 0.05
C LEU A 133 -1.24 -6.38 1.17
N SER A 134 -1.73 -5.64 2.14
CA SER A 134 -2.26 -6.16 3.39
C SER A 134 -3.64 -5.58 3.72
N VAL A 135 -4.36 -6.24 4.61
CA VAL A 135 -5.66 -5.74 5.13
C VAL A 135 -5.55 -4.29 5.56
N GLY A 136 -6.47 -3.48 5.09
CA GLY A 136 -6.49 -2.04 5.34
C GLY A 136 -5.82 -1.18 4.28
N ASP A 137 -4.96 -1.74 3.41
CA ASP A 137 -4.40 -0.99 2.28
C ASP A 137 -5.47 -0.61 1.26
N ILE A 138 -5.22 0.44 0.50
CA ILE A 138 -6.15 0.92 -0.53
C ILE A 138 -5.53 0.72 -1.92
N VAL A 139 -6.32 0.15 -2.81
CA VAL A 139 -6.07 0.06 -4.25
C VAL A 139 -7.00 1.03 -4.97
N ALA A 140 -6.45 2.02 -5.65
CA ALA A 140 -7.22 2.92 -6.52
C ALA A 140 -7.10 2.45 -7.96
N GLU A 141 -8.21 1.97 -8.51
CA GLU A 141 -8.33 1.61 -9.92
C GLU A 141 -8.57 2.88 -10.75
N ARG A 142 -7.64 3.18 -11.64
CA ARG A 142 -7.68 4.34 -12.54
C ARG A 142 -8.09 3.92 -13.94
N THR A 143 -9.27 4.35 -14.38
CA THR A 143 -9.79 4.11 -15.72
C THR A 143 -10.10 5.42 -16.43
N ILE A 144 -10.46 5.35 -17.72
CA ILE A 144 -10.95 6.52 -18.49
C ILE A 144 -12.30 7.04 -17.96
N HIS A 145 -13.01 6.23 -17.20
CA HIS A 145 -14.33 6.58 -16.63
C HIS A 145 -14.25 7.16 -15.21
N GLY A 146 -13.04 7.23 -14.65
CA GLY A 146 -12.81 7.73 -13.29
C GLY A 146 -12.00 6.81 -12.41
N THR A 147 -12.05 7.07 -11.12
CA THR A 147 -11.32 6.31 -10.11
C THR A 147 -12.28 5.62 -9.16
N LYS A 148 -12.03 4.34 -8.92
CA LYS A 148 -12.65 3.58 -7.83
C LYS A 148 -11.60 3.25 -6.79
N PHE A 149 -11.99 3.20 -5.53
CA PHE A 149 -11.12 2.86 -4.42
C PHE A 149 -11.60 1.58 -3.76
N PHE A 150 -10.66 0.68 -3.51
CA PHE A 150 -10.92 -0.60 -2.90
C PHE A 150 -10.00 -0.80 -1.71
N GLN A 151 -10.54 -1.12 -0.56
CA GLN A 151 -9.76 -1.53 0.60
C GLN A 151 -9.57 -3.04 0.57
N VAL A 152 -8.34 -3.49 0.84
CA VAL A 152 -8.05 -4.90 1.10
C VAL A 152 -8.76 -5.31 2.39
N ALA A 153 -9.62 -6.32 2.30
CA ALA A 153 -10.36 -6.89 3.42
C ALA A 153 -9.76 -8.26 3.81
N ASP A 154 -10.29 -8.89 4.88
CA ASP A 154 -9.87 -10.24 5.27
C ASP A 154 -10.07 -11.27 4.16
N MET A 155 -11.11 -11.06 3.36
CA MET A 155 -11.38 -11.83 2.15
C MET A 155 -11.69 -10.86 1.01
N GLY A 156 -10.79 -10.80 0.02
CA GLY A 156 -10.95 -9.98 -1.18
C GLY A 156 -10.87 -8.48 -0.92
N PHE A 157 -11.73 -7.74 -1.61
CA PHE A 157 -11.70 -6.28 -1.63
C PHE A 157 -13.07 -5.69 -1.35
N LYS A 158 -13.10 -4.56 -0.68
CA LYS A 158 -14.31 -3.79 -0.39
C LYS A 158 -14.20 -2.41 -1.02
N GLU A 159 -15.16 -2.01 -1.84
CA GLU A 159 -15.22 -0.64 -2.36
C GLU A 159 -15.39 0.36 -1.21
N VAL A 160 -14.61 1.44 -1.24
CA VAL A 160 -14.61 2.52 -0.24
C VAL A 160 -14.67 3.87 -0.93
N PHE A 161 -15.14 4.89 -0.20
CA PHE A 161 -15.40 6.22 -0.75
C PHE A 161 -14.65 7.26 0.09
N PRO A 162 -13.42 7.68 -0.34
CA PRO A 162 -12.72 8.80 0.30
C PRO A 162 -13.53 10.09 0.24
N SER A 163 -13.40 10.93 1.28
CA SER A 163 -14.01 12.26 1.26
C SER A 163 -13.31 13.18 0.24
N GLU A 164 -14.05 14.15 -0.29
CA GLU A 164 -13.53 15.13 -1.25
C GLU A 164 -12.34 15.92 -0.64
N SER A 165 -12.43 16.29 0.64
CA SER A 165 -11.33 16.94 1.36
C SER A 165 -10.08 16.09 1.44
N SER A 166 -10.19 14.78 1.68
CA SER A 166 -9.05 13.87 1.75
C SER A 166 -8.39 13.66 0.39
N LEU A 167 -9.17 13.65 -0.70
CA LEU A 167 -8.65 13.59 -2.07
C LEU A 167 -7.87 14.86 -2.44
N LEU A 168 -8.42 16.04 -2.17
CA LEU A 168 -7.75 17.32 -2.43
C LEU A 168 -6.42 17.45 -1.67
N MET A 169 -6.35 16.98 -0.42
CA MET A 169 -5.09 16.95 0.34
C MET A 169 -4.01 16.10 -0.34
N LYS A 170 -4.37 15.05 -1.08
CA LYS A 170 -3.42 14.22 -1.83
C LYS A 170 -2.87 14.92 -3.06
N GLU A 171 -3.73 15.60 -3.82
CA GLU A 171 -3.32 16.33 -5.01
C GLU A 171 -2.32 17.44 -4.66
N VAL A 172 -2.56 18.20 -3.60
CA VAL A 172 -1.65 19.26 -3.14
C VAL A 172 -0.29 18.68 -2.72
N LYS A 173 -0.26 17.54 -2.00
CA LYS A 173 1.00 16.91 -1.57
C LYS A 173 1.79 16.27 -2.71
N GLN A 174 1.17 15.94 -3.83
CA GLN A 174 1.86 15.41 -5.01
C GLN A 174 2.41 16.51 -5.92
N ALA A 175 1.90 17.74 -5.82
CA ALA A 175 2.31 18.89 -6.62
C ALA A 175 3.45 19.70 -5.95
N SER A 176 3.80 19.42 -4.70
CA SER A 176 4.87 20.06 -3.93
C SER A 176 6.10 19.15 -3.80
#